data_bc8529d4e0c744351d3187a2a7519c57
#
_entry.id   bc8529d4e0c744351d3187a2a7519c57
#
_cell.length_a   1.000
_cell.length_b   1.000
_cell.length_c   1.000
_cell.angle_alpha   90.00
_cell.angle_beta   90.00
_cell.angle_gamma   90.00
#
_symmetry.space_group_name_H-M   'P 1'
#
loop_
_entity.id
_entity.type
_entity.pdbx_description
1 polymer ?
#
loop_
_entity_poly.entity_id
_entity_poly.type
_entity_poly.pdbx_seq_one_letter_code
_entity_poly.pdbx_strand_id
1 'polypeptide(L)' 'MIRLRILEILEEQQHTKYWLYKQMELSYQNFNRMVTNETSSIRFDNLEKLSKILNCPIGDLFETIDDEEK' A
#
# COMPACT_ATOMS: atom_id res chain seq x y z
N MET A 1 2.97 -9.50 12.56
CA MET A 1 3.32 -9.26 11.16
C MET A 1 2.67 -7.98 10.68
N ILE A 2 3.40 -7.18 9.95
CA ILE A 2 2.90 -5.90 9.45
C ILE A 2 2.65 -6.01 7.96
N ARG A 3 1.54 -5.47 7.49
CA ARG A 3 1.25 -5.45 6.07
C ARG A 3 0.62 -4.13 5.68
N LEU A 4 0.67 -3.83 4.39
CA LEU A 4 0.04 -2.63 3.86
C LEU A 4 -1.41 -2.92 3.52
N ARG A 5 -2.26 -1.92 3.74
CA ARG A 5 -3.69 -2.02 3.47
C ARG A 5 -4.09 -1.32 2.17
N ILE A 6 -3.20 -1.25 1.21
CA ILE A 6 -3.42 -0.40 0.04
C ILE A 6 -4.64 -0.86 -0.76
N LEU A 7 -4.79 -2.16 -0.99
CA LEU A 7 -5.92 -2.65 -1.77
C LEU A 7 -7.24 -2.39 -1.05
N GLU A 8 -7.27 -2.55 0.27
CA GLU A 8 -8.47 -2.26 1.03
C GLU A 8 -8.85 -0.78 0.95
N ILE A 9 -7.84 0.10 1.04
CA ILE A 9 -8.10 1.53 0.98
C ILE A 9 -8.61 1.92 -0.41
N LEU A 10 -8.03 1.35 -1.46
CA LEU A 10 -8.50 1.61 -2.81
C LEU A 10 -9.96 1.21 -2.96
N GLU A 11 -10.31 0.05 -2.43
CA GLU A 11 -11.68 -0.41 -2.51
C GLU A 11 -12.62 0.52 -1.75
N GLU A 12 -12.21 0.95 -0.55
CA GLU A 12 -13.02 1.86 0.25
C GLU A 12 -13.23 3.18 -0.45
N GLN A 13 -12.23 3.64 -1.21
CA GLN A 13 -12.31 4.91 -1.92
C GLN A 13 -12.85 4.75 -3.33
N GLN A 14 -13.14 3.53 -3.75
CA GLN A 14 -13.67 3.23 -5.08
C GLN A 14 -12.70 3.63 -6.19
N HIS A 15 -11.40 3.42 -5.94
CA HIS A 15 -10.36 3.61 -6.93
C HIS A 15 -9.79 2.27 -7.34
N THR A 16 -9.27 2.20 -8.57
CA THR A 16 -8.67 0.97 -9.07
C THR A 16 -7.19 0.94 -8.77
N LYS A 17 -6.62 -0.26 -8.84
CA LYS A 17 -5.18 -0.44 -8.72
C LYS A 17 -4.46 0.35 -9.81
N TYR A 18 -5.00 0.34 -11.03
CA TYR A 18 -4.39 1.05 -12.14
C TYR A 18 -4.37 2.57 -11.90
N TRP A 19 -5.43 3.10 -11.30
CA TRP A 19 -5.49 4.51 -10.96
C TRP A 19 -4.31 4.90 -10.07
N LEU A 20 -4.00 4.07 -9.07
CA LEU A 20 -2.89 4.35 -8.17
C LEU A 20 -1.56 4.13 -8.87
N TYR A 21 -1.46 3.06 -9.66
CA TYR A 21 -0.22 2.72 -10.35
C TYR A 21 0.28 3.89 -11.20
N LYS A 22 -0.63 4.56 -11.91
CA LYS A 22 -0.25 5.64 -12.80
C LYS A 22 0.35 6.82 -12.05
N GLN A 23 0.10 6.93 -10.76
CA GLN A 23 0.58 8.08 -9.98
C GLN A 23 1.84 7.77 -9.21
N MET A 24 2.24 6.52 -9.12
CA MET A 24 3.36 6.15 -8.25
C MET A 24 4.71 6.20 -8.92
N GLU A 25 4.76 6.18 -10.25
CA GLU A 25 6.04 6.25 -10.98
C GLU A 25 6.95 5.08 -10.64
N LEU A 26 6.39 3.92 -10.44
CA LEU A 26 7.13 2.67 -10.22
C LEU A 26 6.90 1.76 -11.40
N SER A 27 7.83 0.81 -11.62
CA SER A 27 7.55 -0.24 -12.59
C SER A 27 6.33 -1.02 -12.11
N TYR A 28 5.58 -1.61 -13.04
CA TYR A 28 4.39 -2.33 -12.64
C TYR A 28 4.74 -3.50 -11.73
N GLN A 29 5.86 -4.16 -11.99
CA GLN A 29 6.27 -5.29 -11.16
C GLN A 29 6.51 -4.85 -9.72
N ASN A 30 7.24 -3.76 -9.53
CA ASN A 30 7.52 -3.27 -8.18
C ASN A 30 6.26 -2.76 -7.51
N PHE A 31 5.40 -2.07 -8.27
CA PHE A 31 4.15 -1.60 -7.74
C PHE A 31 3.27 -2.77 -7.28
N ASN A 32 3.16 -3.79 -8.12
CA ASN A 32 2.31 -4.93 -7.80
C ASN A 32 2.80 -5.67 -6.56
N ARG A 33 4.12 -5.83 -6.44
CA ARG A 33 4.67 -6.49 -5.27
C ARG A 33 4.38 -5.70 -3.99
N MET A 34 4.38 -4.37 -4.10
CA MET A 34 4.09 -3.53 -2.95
C MET A 34 2.64 -3.68 -2.51
N VAL A 35 1.69 -3.60 -3.45
CA VAL A 35 0.28 -3.62 -3.08
C VAL A 35 -0.20 -5.01 -2.68
N THR A 36 0.49 -6.06 -3.10
CA THR A 36 0.11 -7.42 -2.71
C THR A 36 0.91 -7.91 -1.51
N ASN A 37 1.71 -7.05 -0.91
CA ASN A 37 2.49 -7.39 0.28
C ASN A 37 3.54 -8.47 0.03
N GLU A 38 4.12 -8.47 -1.17
CA GLU A 38 5.19 -9.41 -1.48
C GLU A 38 6.56 -8.81 -1.19
N THR A 39 6.61 -7.66 -0.54
CA THR A 39 7.87 -7.02 -0.19
C THR A 39 7.92 -6.91 1.33
N SER A 40 9.12 -6.93 1.89
CA SER A 40 9.28 -6.80 3.33
C SER A 40 9.75 -5.41 3.73
N SER A 41 9.88 -4.49 2.78
CA SER A 41 10.30 -3.12 3.08
C SER A 41 9.67 -2.18 2.08
N ILE A 42 9.62 -0.90 2.44
CA ILE A 42 9.09 0.12 1.56
C ILE A 42 9.87 1.40 1.81
N ARG A 43 10.17 2.12 0.73
CA ARG A 43 10.92 3.37 0.84
C ARG A 43 10.04 4.46 1.45
N PHE A 44 10.67 5.35 2.20
CA PHE A 44 9.94 6.45 2.82
C PHE A 44 9.26 7.35 1.78
N ASP A 45 9.92 7.60 0.65
CA ASP A 45 9.30 8.46 -0.36
C ASP A 45 8.08 7.79 -0.98
N ASN A 46 8.06 6.46 -1.08
CA ASN A 46 6.86 5.78 -1.55
C ASN A 46 5.75 5.87 -0.52
N LEU A 47 6.08 5.76 0.77
CA LEU A 47 5.08 5.94 1.83
C LEU A 47 4.48 7.34 1.77
N GLU A 48 5.32 8.34 1.57
CA GLU A 48 4.84 9.71 1.51
C GLU A 48 3.91 9.91 0.31
N LYS A 49 4.28 9.36 -0.84
CA LYS A 49 3.41 9.44 -2.01
C LYS A 49 2.06 8.77 -1.76
N LEU A 50 2.09 7.57 -1.19
CA LEU A 50 0.85 6.86 -0.91
C LEU A 50 -0.05 7.66 0.01
N SER A 51 0.52 8.22 1.06
CA SER A 51 -0.26 9.02 2.02
C SER A 51 -0.92 10.20 1.32
N LYS A 52 -0.20 10.88 0.43
CA LYS A 52 -0.74 12.03 -0.26
C LYS A 52 -1.78 11.64 -1.30
N ILE A 53 -1.50 10.61 -2.09
CA ILE A 53 -2.42 10.19 -3.15
C ILE A 53 -3.70 9.66 -2.56
N LEU A 54 -3.60 8.83 -1.52
CA LEU A 54 -4.77 8.22 -0.90
C LEU A 54 -5.40 9.13 0.14
N ASN A 55 -4.75 10.26 0.44
CA ASN A 55 -5.28 11.26 1.36
C ASN A 55 -5.58 10.66 2.73
N CYS A 56 -4.64 9.93 3.28
CA CYS A 56 -4.80 9.34 4.60
C CYS A 56 -3.47 9.39 5.34
N PRO A 57 -3.50 9.36 6.67
CA PRO A 57 -2.26 9.34 7.44
C PRO A 57 -1.44 8.09 7.16
N ILE A 58 -0.13 8.20 7.28
CA ILE A 58 0.76 7.07 7.00
C ILE A 58 0.40 5.88 7.87
N GLY A 59 0.03 6.10 9.12
CA GLY A 59 -0.35 5.00 10.00
C GLY A 59 -1.52 4.20 9.50
N ASP A 60 -2.42 4.82 8.75
CA ASP A 60 -3.58 4.11 8.22
C ASP A 60 -3.22 3.21 7.04
N LEU A 61 -2.01 3.34 6.49
CA LEU A 61 -1.56 2.47 5.40
C LEU A 61 -1.18 1.09 5.87
N PHE A 62 -1.01 0.89 7.17
CA PHE A 62 -0.51 -0.37 7.71
C PHE A 62 -1.53 -1.02 8.62
N GLU A 63 -1.40 -2.33 8.76
CA GLU A 63 -2.09 -3.04 9.83
C GLU A 63 -1.17 -4.10 10.38
N THR A 64 -1.40 -4.47 11.62
CA THR A 64 -0.66 -5.54 12.25
C THR A 64 -1.55 -6.78 12.31
N ILE A 65 -1.03 -7.88 11.80
CA ILE A 65 -1.75 -9.13 11.83
C ILE A 65 -1.15 -10.01 12.89
N ASP A 66 -1.99 -10.49 13.79
CA ASP A 66 -1.55 -11.39 14.84
C ASP A 66 -1.49 -12.79 14.25
N ASP A 67 -0.28 -13.30 14.03
CA ASP A 67 -0.16 -14.61 13.42
C ASP A 67 0.30 -15.66 14.41
N GLU A 68 0.16 -15.39 15.71
CA GLU A 68 0.56 -16.36 16.67
C GLU A 68 -0.53 -17.31 17.00
N GLU A 69 -1.50 -17.33 16.45
CA GLU A 69 -2.43 -18.20 16.67
C GLU A 69 -2.16 -19.48 16.65
N LYS A 70 -1.70 -19.74 16.72
CA LYS A 70 -1.26 -20.84 16.76
C LYS A 70 -1.60 -21.51 17.34
#